data_d8afa9b4a91719bfd5a5e3a0eda72b41
#
_entry.id   d8afa9b4a91719bfd5a5e3a0eda72b41
#
_cell.length_a   1.000
_cell.length_b   1.000
_cell.length_c   1.000
_cell.angle_alpha   90.00
_cell.angle_beta   90.00
_cell.angle_gamma   90.00
#
_symmetry.space_group_name_H-M   'P 1'
#
loop_
_entity.id
_entity.type
_entity.pdbx_description
1 polymer ?
#
loop_
_entity_poly.entity_id
_entity_poly.type
_entity_poly.pdbx_seq_one_letter_code
_entity_poly.pdbx_strand_id
1 'polypeptide(L)'
;MKKLFILFCAAASATAFPAAAQTFSTGTYNVRQLNAADDARGDGWQQRLPVIASLIRFHDFDIFGAQEVFRSQLEDLLGALPGYGYTGVGRDDGAEAGEYSVVFYKRDRFELLDSGHFWLAEDPSRPNKGWDAKYVRICCWGRFFDRETRERFWFFTLHTDHKGERAQVESCRLVLDKIRTMCHGERAVLTGDFNVGETSESYAVLRDSELLADTYDLAEIKYAWTGTENGFDPDRKTFRHIDYVFVTPGFRVLRYGILTDTYRTEEPEGSAKPFRARTPSDHFPVLVELAFTK
;
A
#
# COMPACT_ATOMS: atom_id res chain seq x y z
N MET A 1 8.01 -10.56 79.72
CA MET A 1 7.04 -10.54 78.64
C MET A 1 7.74 -10.05 77.35
N LYS A 2 8.10 -10.97 76.47
CA LYS A 2 8.79 -10.63 75.22
C LYS A 2 7.72 -10.48 74.13
N LYS A 3 7.58 -9.28 73.54
CA LYS A 3 6.67 -9.01 72.43
C LYS A 3 7.36 -9.47 71.11
N LEU A 4 6.75 -10.44 70.46
CA LEU A 4 7.16 -10.94 69.14
C LEU A 4 6.54 -10.03 68.06
N PHE A 5 7.35 -9.30 67.29
CA PHE A 5 6.93 -8.55 66.15
C PHE A 5 7.01 -9.48 64.90
N ILE A 6 5.85 -9.84 64.35
CA ILE A 6 5.77 -10.56 63.07
C ILE A 6 5.74 -9.50 61.96
N LEU A 7 6.79 -9.48 61.15
CA LEU A 7 6.91 -8.63 59.96
C LEU A 7 6.21 -9.36 58.78
N PHE A 8 5.07 -8.84 58.35
CA PHE A 8 4.42 -9.33 57.13
C PHE A 8 5.10 -8.69 55.91
N CYS A 9 5.94 -9.44 55.20
CA CYS A 9 6.41 -9.06 53.86
C CYS A 9 5.29 -9.36 52.84
N ALA A 10 4.58 -8.34 52.40
CA ALA A 10 3.67 -8.46 51.23
C ALA A 10 4.52 -8.52 49.95
N ALA A 11 4.62 -9.68 49.34
CA ALA A 11 5.21 -9.85 48.02
C ALA A 11 4.17 -9.31 47.00
N ALA A 12 4.46 -8.16 46.43
CA ALA A 12 3.68 -7.63 45.29
C ALA A 12 4.04 -8.42 44.03
N SER A 13 3.19 -9.37 43.65
CA SER A 13 3.30 -10.07 42.38
C SER A 13 2.94 -9.05 41.28
N ALA A 14 3.93 -8.50 40.60
CA ALA A 14 3.74 -7.74 39.40
C ALA A 14 3.26 -8.69 38.27
N THR A 15 1.98 -8.71 38.01
CA THR A 15 1.42 -9.34 36.80
C THR A 15 1.92 -8.54 35.60
N ALA A 16 2.96 -9.05 34.92
CA ALA A 16 3.36 -8.52 33.63
C ALA A 16 2.22 -8.77 32.66
N PHE A 17 1.46 -7.72 32.33
CA PHE A 17 0.60 -7.77 31.16
C PHE A 17 1.50 -8.02 29.95
N PRO A 18 1.13 -8.94 29.02
CA PRO A 18 1.85 -9.06 27.77
C PRO A 18 1.82 -7.71 27.10
N ALA A 19 3.00 -7.14 26.78
CA ALA A 19 3.08 -5.95 25.98
C ALA A 19 2.28 -6.20 24.71
N ALA A 20 1.29 -5.38 24.43
CA ALA A 20 0.54 -5.47 23.18
C ALA A 20 1.58 -5.47 22.05
N ALA A 21 1.45 -6.42 21.11
CA ALA A 21 2.34 -6.46 19.95
C ALA A 21 2.23 -5.10 19.26
N GLN A 22 3.36 -4.41 19.11
CA GLN A 22 3.38 -3.13 18.40
C GLN A 22 3.06 -3.41 16.94
N THR A 23 1.97 -2.84 16.46
CA THR A 23 1.46 -3.02 15.12
C THR A 23 1.73 -1.78 14.27
N PHE A 24 1.70 -1.92 12.96
CA PHE A 24 1.68 -0.81 12.03
C PHE A 24 0.66 -1.04 10.92
N SER A 25 0.07 0.05 10.46
CA SER A 25 -0.86 0.05 9.35
C SER A 25 -0.12 0.25 8.03
N THR A 26 -0.35 -0.64 7.09
CA THR A 26 0.24 -0.60 5.75
C THR A 26 -0.82 -0.80 4.68
N GLY A 27 -0.46 -0.58 3.42
CA GLY A 27 -1.41 -0.83 2.35
C GLY A 27 -0.93 -0.40 0.96
N THR A 28 -1.87 -0.41 0.03
CA THR A 28 -1.69 0.08 -1.34
C THR A 28 -2.87 0.93 -1.75
N TYR A 29 -2.62 1.98 -2.53
CA TYR A 29 -3.65 2.87 -3.04
C TYR A 29 -3.28 3.41 -4.42
N ASN A 30 -3.92 2.91 -5.48
CA ASN A 30 -3.92 3.60 -6.76
C ASN A 30 -4.77 4.88 -6.61
N VAL A 31 -4.14 6.05 -6.61
CA VAL A 31 -4.81 7.33 -6.37
C VAL A 31 -5.37 7.94 -7.65
N ARG A 32 -5.25 7.26 -8.76
CA ARG A 32 -5.63 7.70 -10.10
C ARG A 32 -4.89 8.97 -10.52
N GLN A 33 -4.22 8.91 -11.65
CA GLN A 33 -3.54 10.05 -12.25
C GLN A 33 -4.51 11.21 -12.56
N LEU A 34 -3.98 12.42 -12.55
CA LEU A 34 -4.75 13.57 -13.01
C LEU A 34 -4.92 13.52 -14.53
N ASN A 35 -6.13 13.80 -15.01
CA ASN A 35 -6.41 13.90 -16.44
C ASN A 35 -7.68 14.70 -16.70
N ALA A 36 -7.77 15.33 -17.87
CA ALA A 36 -8.86 16.21 -18.25
C ALA A 36 -10.23 15.50 -18.36
N ALA A 37 -10.25 14.20 -18.64
CA ALA A 37 -11.51 13.46 -18.74
C ALA A 37 -12.16 13.24 -17.38
N ASP A 38 -11.35 13.03 -16.34
CA ASP A 38 -11.82 12.91 -14.96
C ASP A 38 -12.27 14.29 -14.44
N ASP A 39 -11.53 15.37 -14.76
CA ASP A 39 -11.94 16.75 -14.45
C ASP A 39 -13.31 17.08 -15.03
N ALA A 40 -13.54 16.74 -16.29
CA ALA A 40 -14.81 17.00 -16.98
C ALA A 40 -16.00 16.25 -16.35
N ARG A 41 -15.78 15.14 -15.66
CA ARG A 41 -16.83 14.37 -14.96
C ARG A 41 -17.01 14.80 -13.50
N GLY A 42 -16.19 15.73 -12.99
CA GLY A 42 -16.16 16.15 -11.60
C GLY A 42 -15.43 15.17 -10.67
N ASP A 43 -14.62 14.26 -11.24
CA ASP A 43 -13.73 13.34 -10.54
C ASP A 43 -12.27 13.82 -10.63
N GLY A 44 -12.07 15.13 -10.81
CA GLY A 44 -10.78 15.74 -10.98
C GLY A 44 -9.90 15.67 -9.73
N TRP A 45 -8.59 15.79 -9.94
CA TRP A 45 -7.61 15.65 -8.85
C TRP A 45 -7.85 16.63 -7.70
N GLN A 46 -8.14 17.89 -8.00
CA GLN A 46 -8.31 18.92 -6.95
C GLN A 46 -9.56 18.68 -6.07
N GLN A 47 -10.59 18.03 -6.59
CA GLN A 47 -11.74 17.59 -5.80
C GLN A 47 -11.41 16.38 -4.93
N ARG A 48 -10.59 15.46 -5.45
CA ARG A 48 -10.26 14.19 -4.78
C ARG A 48 -9.17 14.31 -3.73
N LEU A 49 -8.16 15.16 -3.94
CA LEU A 49 -7.02 15.36 -3.05
C LEU A 49 -7.39 15.52 -1.56
N PRO A 50 -8.30 16.44 -1.16
CA PRO A 50 -8.63 16.62 0.25
C PRO A 50 -9.30 15.37 0.85
N VAL A 51 -10.06 14.62 0.05
CA VAL A 51 -10.72 13.39 0.49
C VAL A 51 -9.70 12.26 0.65
N ILE A 52 -8.80 12.07 -0.32
CA ILE A 52 -7.70 11.10 -0.27
C ILE A 52 -6.81 11.36 0.96
N ALA A 53 -6.40 12.61 1.18
CA ALA A 53 -5.57 12.97 2.32
C ALA A 53 -6.28 12.75 3.66
N SER A 54 -7.60 13.02 3.71
CA SER A 54 -8.42 12.76 4.91
C SER A 54 -8.56 11.27 5.18
N LEU A 55 -8.80 10.46 4.14
CA LEU A 55 -8.88 9.01 4.23
C LEU A 55 -7.57 8.41 4.77
N ILE A 56 -6.42 8.80 4.20
CA ILE A 56 -5.11 8.33 4.65
C ILE A 56 -4.88 8.66 6.13
N ARG A 57 -5.21 9.89 6.55
CA ARG A 57 -5.05 10.31 7.95
C ARG A 57 -6.04 9.63 8.88
N PHE A 58 -7.31 9.45 8.47
CA PHE A 58 -8.35 8.85 9.31
C PHE A 58 -8.11 7.37 9.56
N HIS A 59 -7.72 6.64 8.51
CA HIS A 59 -7.37 5.23 8.61
C HIS A 59 -5.93 4.99 9.08
N ASP A 60 -5.21 6.07 9.33
CA ASP A 60 -3.91 6.12 10.00
C ASP A 60 -2.85 5.23 9.34
N PHE A 61 -2.71 5.32 8.01
CA PHE A 61 -1.65 4.58 7.31
C PHE A 61 -0.26 5.00 7.80
N ASP A 62 0.53 4.05 8.29
CA ASP A 62 1.90 4.32 8.74
C ASP A 62 2.89 4.31 7.56
N ILE A 63 2.73 3.34 6.65
CA ILE A 63 3.51 3.20 5.42
C ILE A 63 2.64 2.58 4.33
N PHE A 64 2.66 3.12 3.11
CA PHE A 64 1.85 2.58 2.02
C PHE A 64 2.46 2.85 0.64
N GLY A 65 2.14 1.99 -0.32
CA GLY A 65 2.44 2.20 -1.74
C GLY A 65 1.31 2.98 -2.41
N ALA A 66 1.65 3.96 -3.26
CA ALA A 66 0.67 4.63 -4.11
C ALA A 66 1.08 4.53 -5.57
N GLN A 67 0.08 4.36 -6.46
CA GLN A 67 0.27 4.20 -7.89
C GLN A 67 -0.44 5.32 -8.66
N GLU A 68 -0.03 5.53 -9.92
CA GLU A 68 -0.52 6.58 -10.84
C GLU A 68 -0.28 8.00 -10.34
N VAL A 69 0.74 8.22 -9.52
CA VAL A 69 1.06 9.54 -8.97
C VAL A 69 1.93 10.32 -9.96
N PHE A 70 1.47 11.45 -10.50
CA PHE A 70 2.36 12.39 -11.19
C PHE A 70 3.11 13.28 -10.21
N ARG A 71 4.21 13.91 -10.66
CA ARG A 71 5.02 14.81 -9.84
C ARG A 71 4.20 15.88 -9.10
N SER A 72 3.28 16.54 -9.78
CA SER A 72 2.40 17.54 -9.15
C SER A 72 1.47 16.94 -8.10
N GLN A 73 0.94 15.73 -8.32
CA GLN A 73 0.12 15.03 -7.34
C GLN A 73 0.93 14.60 -6.11
N LEU A 74 2.20 14.22 -6.32
CA LEU A 74 3.12 13.91 -5.22
C LEU A 74 3.37 15.15 -4.33
N GLU A 75 3.61 16.30 -4.93
CA GLU A 75 3.81 17.57 -4.21
C GLU A 75 2.55 17.97 -3.44
N ASP A 76 1.38 17.87 -4.06
CA ASP A 76 0.08 18.13 -3.43
C ASP A 76 -0.17 17.20 -2.22
N LEU A 77 0.09 15.88 -2.39
CA LEU A 77 -0.06 14.91 -1.30
C LEU A 77 0.91 15.20 -0.14
N LEU A 78 2.16 15.53 -0.42
CA LEU A 78 3.12 15.89 0.63
C LEU A 78 2.71 17.16 1.37
N GLY A 79 2.14 18.14 0.66
CA GLY A 79 1.55 19.34 1.26
C GLY A 79 0.36 19.03 2.18
N ALA A 80 -0.49 18.08 1.79
CA ALA A 80 -1.66 17.65 2.55
C ALA A 80 -1.34 16.65 3.67
N LEU A 81 -0.18 15.99 3.62
CA LEU A 81 0.31 14.97 4.55
C LEU A 81 1.69 15.36 5.15
N PRO A 82 1.80 16.46 5.91
CA PRO A 82 3.08 17.05 6.30
C PRO A 82 3.95 16.14 7.19
N GLY A 83 3.36 15.11 7.83
CA GLY A 83 4.09 14.10 8.63
C GLY A 83 4.76 13.02 7.80
N TYR A 84 4.44 12.93 6.49
CA TYR A 84 4.95 11.85 5.66
C TYR A 84 6.24 12.26 4.92
N GLY A 85 7.11 11.26 4.76
CA GLY A 85 8.17 11.23 3.77
C GLY A 85 7.78 10.33 2.60
N TYR A 86 8.61 10.30 1.57
CA TYR A 86 8.42 9.40 0.44
C TYR A 86 9.74 8.88 -0.11
N THR A 87 9.65 7.77 -0.87
CA THR A 87 10.69 7.31 -1.79
C THR A 87 10.04 6.79 -3.06
N GLY A 88 10.66 7.02 -4.19
CA GLY A 88 10.18 6.68 -5.52
C GLY A 88 10.52 7.73 -6.54
N VAL A 89 10.44 7.35 -7.82
CA VAL A 89 10.78 8.18 -8.98
C VAL A 89 9.78 8.00 -10.10
N GLY A 90 9.75 8.91 -11.05
CA GLY A 90 8.95 8.80 -12.27
C GLY A 90 9.46 7.68 -13.18
N ARG A 91 8.55 6.90 -13.74
CA ARG A 91 8.87 5.69 -14.51
C ARG A 91 9.53 5.95 -15.86
N ASP A 92 9.35 7.18 -16.43
CA ASP A 92 9.79 7.45 -17.79
C ASP A 92 11.27 7.84 -17.87
N ASP A 93 11.85 8.36 -16.78
CA ASP A 93 13.25 8.79 -16.76
C ASP A 93 14.05 8.33 -15.51
N GLY A 94 13.34 7.76 -14.52
CA GLY A 94 13.97 7.41 -13.23
C GLY A 94 14.23 8.64 -12.35
N ALA A 95 13.56 9.76 -12.61
CA ALA A 95 13.64 11.01 -11.87
C ALA A 95 12.25 11.60 -11.66
N GLU A 96 11.76 12.49 -12.52
CA GLU A 96 10.52 13.21 -12.31
C GLU A 96 9.44 12.94 -13.39
N ALA A 97 9.79 12.33 -14.52
CA ALA A 97 8.87 12.16 -15.63
C ALA A 97 8.03 10.88 -15.52
N GLY A 98 6.77 11.02 -15.89
CA GLY A 98 5.80 9.92 -15.91
C GLY A 98 5.16 9.66 -14.54
N GLU A 99 4.42 8.57 -14.48
CA GLU A 99 3.77 8.13 -13.24
C GLU A 99 4.79 7.50 -12.28
N TYR A 100 4.62 7.79 -11.01
CA TYR A 100 5.38 7.16 -9.92
C TYR A 100 4.62 5.93 -9.41
N SER A 101 5.39 4.95 -8.96
CA SER A 101 4.99 4.01 -7.91
C SER A 101 5.75 4.44 -6.66
N VAL A 102 5.09 5.10 -5.72
CA VAL A 102 5.73 5.80 -4.61
C VAL A 102 5.41 5.15 -3.27
N VAL A 103 6.40 5.05 -2.39
CA VAL A 103 6.21 4.66 -0.99
C VAL A 103 6.09 5.91 -0.14
N PHE A 104 4.96 6.10 0.53
CA PHE A 104 4.76 7.12 1.57
C PHE A 104 4.93 6.48 2.94
N TYR A 105 5.57 7.18 3.88
CA TYR A 105 5.79 6.69 5.25
C TYR A 105 5.79 7.82 6.28
N LYS A 106 5.31 7.56 7.49
CA LYS A 106 5.40 8.49 8.62
C LYS A 106 6.85 8.65 9.05
N ARG A 107 7.38 9.88 8.99
CA ARG A 107 8.79 10.19 9.30
C ARG A 107 9.16 10.07 10.76
N ASP A 108 8.22 10.25 11.66
CA ASP A 108 8.42 10.09 13.10
C ASP A 108 8.58 8.61 13.48
N ARG A 109 7.88 7.71 12.77
CA ARG A 109 7.94 6.28 13.02
C ARG A 109 9.05 5.58 12.24
N PHE A 110 9.18 5.85 10.96
CA PHE A 110 10.11 5.11 10.08
C PHE A 110 11.31 5.96 9.68
N GLU A 111 12.48 5.34 9.76
CA GLU A 111 13.72 5.84 9.18
C GLU A 111 14.00 5.11 7.88
N LEU A 112 14.11 5.85 6.78
CA LEU A 112 14.54 5.30 5.49
C LEU A 112 16.05 5.07 5.52
N LEU A 113 16.47 3.81 5.49
CA LEU A 113 17.87 3.41 5.55
C LEU A 113 18.51 3.34 4.17
N ASP A 114 17.73 2.89 3.18
CA ASP A 114 18.16 2.74 1.79
C ASP A 114 16.93 2.78 0.88
N SER A 115 17.12 3.14 -0.39
CA SER A 115 16.03 3.20 -1.36
C SER A 115 16.52 3.09 -2.79
N GLY A 116 15.61 2.69 -3.68
CA GLY A 116 15.90 2.63 -5.10
C GLY A 116 14.69 2.19 -5.91
N HIS A 117 14.99 1.83 -7.13
CA HIS A 117 13.97 1.38 -8.09
C HIS A 117 14.59 0.46 -9.14
N PHE A 118 13.75 -0.22 -9.87
CA PHE A 118 14.10 -0.97 -11.07
C PHE A 118 12.90 -1.04 -12.02
N TRP A 119 13.18 -1.08 -13.31
CA TRP A 119 12.11 -1.21 -14.31
C TRP A 119 11.65 -2.66 -14.44
N LEU A 120 10.35 -2.82 -14.65
CA LEU A 120 9.71 -4.12 -14.88
C LEU A 120 9.90 -4.51 -16.35
N ALA A 121 11.12 -4.91 -16.69
CA ALA A 121 11.57 -5.21 -18.05
C ALA A 121 12.76 -6.17 -18.02
N GLU A 122 13.13 -6.69 -19.20
CA GLU A 122 14.31 -7.56 -19.39
C GLU A 122 15.61 -6.88 -18.96
N ASP A 123 15.70 -5.57 -19.16
CA ASP A 123 16.78 -4.73 -18.63
C ASP A 123 16.20 -3.83 -17.52
N PRO A 124 16.30 -4.24 -16.25
CA PRO A 124 15.73 -3.50 -15.13
C PRO A 124 16.53 -2.26 -14.73
N SER A 125 17.64 -1.95 -15.39
CA SER A 125 18.56 -0.85 -15.01
C SER A 125 18.20 0.51 -15.61
N ARG A 126 17.30 0.56 -16.58
CA ARG A 126 16.96 1.79 -17.33
C ARG A 126 15.49 1.78 -17.79
N PRO A 127 14.92 2.98 -18.12
CA PRO A 127 13.57 3.08 -18.65
C PRO A 127 13.41 2.31 -19.96
N ASN A 128 12.54 1.32 -19.95
CA ASN A 128 12.14 0.58 -21.14
C ASN A 128 10.82 -0.18 -20.90
N LYS A 129 10.16 -0.58 -21.99
CA LYS A 129 9.00 -1.45 -21.93
C LYS A 129 9.48 -2.89 -21.84
N GLY A 130 9.03 -3.62 -20.83
CA GLY A 130 9.34 -5.01 -20.66
C GLY A 130 8.42 -5.90 -21.51
N TRP A 131 8.99 -6.90 -22.17
CA TRP A 131 8.26 -7.96 -22.91
C TRP A 131 7.22 -7.38 -23.89
N ASP A 132 5.92 -7.65 -23.63
CA ASP A 132 4.78 -7.17 -24.41
C ASP A 132 4.06 -5.98 -23.76
N ALA A 133 4.68 -5.31 -22.79
CA ALA A 133 4.08 -4.20 -22.07
C ALA A 133 3.68 -3.04 -22.98
N LYS A 134 2.51 -2.47 -22.71
CA LYS A 134 2.04 -1.26 -23.39
C LYS A 134 2.79 -0.01 -22.93
N TYR A 135 3.12 0.06 -21.63
CA TYR A 135 3.81 1.19 -20.99
C TYR A 135 5.08 0.76 -20.26
N VAL A 136 5.95 1.73 -20.04
CA VAL A 136 7.07 1.56 -19.10
C VAL A 136 6.50 1.36 -17.70
N ARG A 137 7.01 0.38 -16.97
CA ARG A 137 6.58 0.05 -15.60
C ARG A 137 7.77 -0.03 -14.67
N ILE A 138 7.56 0.35 -13.43
CA ILE A 138 8.63 0.47 -12.44
C ILE A 138 8.18 -0.12 -11.10
N CYS A 139 9.15 -0.67 -10.36
CA CYS A 139 9.01 -0.99 -8.96
C CYS A 139 9.95 -0.09 -8.16
N CYS A 140 9.42 0.63 -7.19
CA CYS A 140 10.20 1.43 -6.24
C CYS A 140 10.22 0.72 -4.88
N TRP A 141 11.30 0.95 -4.12
CA TRP A 141 11.49 0.29 -2.84
C TRP A 141 12.23 1.18 -1.84
N GLY A 142 12.03 0.88 -0.56
CA GLY A 142 12.79 1.40 0.55
C GLY A 142 13.10 0.30 1.56
N ARG A 143 14.24 0.40 2.24
CA ARG A 143 14.57 -0.37 3.43
C ARG A 143 14.39 0.54 4.63
N PHE A 144 13.57 0.12 5.57
CA PHE A 144 13.13 0.93 6.70
C PHE A 144 13.55 0.35 8.04
N PHE A 145 13.73 1.24 9.01
CA PHE A 145 13.83 0.92 10.42
C PHE A 145 12.62 1.51 11.15
N ASP A 146 11.82 0.64 11.77
CA ASP A 146 10.70 1.06 12.62
C ASP A 146 11.24 1.41 14.02
N ARG A 147 11.12 2.68 14.39
CA ARG A 147 11.63 3.22 15.66
C ARG A 147 10.88 2.68 16.87
N GLU A 148 9.61 2.29 16.69
CA GLU A 148 8.76 1.75 17.76
C GLU A 148 9.08 0.29 18.05
N THR A 149 9.14 -0.56 17.01
CA THR A 149 9.39 -2.00 17.15
C THR A 149 10.87 -2.35 17.18
N ARG A 150 11.76 -1.44 16.73
CA ARG A 150 13.19 -1.62 16.52
C ARG A 150 13.54 -2.67 15.45
N GLU A 151 12.58 -2.98 14.59
CA GLU A 151 12.73 -3.94 13.50
C GLU A 151 13.11 -3.26 12.18
N ARG A 152 13.72 -4.04 11.28
CA ARG A 152 14.01 -3.63 9.91
C ARG A 152 13.21 -4.44 8.94
N PHE A 153 12.79 -3.80 7.84
CA PHE A 153 12.07 -4.47 6.77
C PHE A 153 12.22 -3.71 5.45
N TRP A 154 11.92 -4.38 4.36
CA TRP A 154 11.87 -3.83 3.02
C TRP A 154 10.42 -3.57 2.62
N PHE A 155 10.22 -2.51 1.87
CA PHE A 155 8.91 -2.16 1.34
C PHE A 155 9.04 -1.91 -0.15
N PHE A 156 8.29 -2.66 -0.96
CA PHE A 156 8.24 -2.56 -2.41
C PHE A 156 6.86 -2.10 -2.84
N THR A 157 6.80 -1.25 -3.87
CA THR A 157 5.54 -0.89 -4.51
C THR A 157 5.71 -0.83 -6.01
N LEU A 158 4.71 -1.31 -6.74
CA LEU A 158 4.73 -1.41 -8.18
C LEU A 158 3.36 -1.12 -8.80
N HIS A 159 3.36 -0.94 -10.11
CA HIS A 159 2.17 -0.93 -10.94
C HIS A 159 2.50 -1.71 -12.22
N THR A 160 1.96 -2.93 -12.38
CA THR A 160 2.23 -3.78 -13.55
C THR A 160 1.48 -3.29 -14.78
N ASP A 161 1.84 -3.80 -15.96
CA ASP A 161 1.14 -3.43 -17.18
C ASP A 161 -0.30 -4.00 -17.21
N HIS A 162 -1.24 -3.24 -17.77
CA HIS A 162 -2.65 -3.64 -17.83
C HIS A 162 -3.04 -4.37 -19.12
N LYS A 163 -2.10 -4.62 -20.05
CA LYS A 163 -2.35 -5.25 -21.35
C LYS A 163 -1.44 -6.44 -21.65
N GLY A 164 -0.14 -6.29 -21.36
CA GLY A 164 0.85 -7.31 -21.68
C GLY A 164 0.79 -8.46 -20.67
N GLU A 165 0.15 -9.58 -21.05
CA GLU A 165 0.02 -10.74 -20.15
C GLU A 165 1.40 -11.34 -19.79
N ARG A 166 2.30 -11.41 -20.78
CA ARG A 166 3.68 -11.85 -20.52
C ARG A 166 4.42 -10.87 -19.62
N ALA A 167 4.26 -9.57 -19.85
CA ALA A 167 4.89 -8.54 -19.01
C ALA A 167 4.40 -8.61 -17.56
N GLN A 168 3.12 -8.92 -17.34
CA GLN A 168 2.57 -9.11 -15.98
C GLN A 168 3.23 -10.30 -15.29
N VAL A 169 3.31 -11.45 -15.96
CA VAL A 169 3.92 -12.68 -15.41
C VAL A 169 5.40 -12.49 -15.10
N GLU A 170 6.15 -11.97 -16.08
CA GLU A 170 7.60 -11.80 -15.94
C GLU A 170 7.96 -10.69 -14.96
N SER A 171 7.13 -9.65 -14.83
CA SER A 171 7.28 -8.64 -13.77
C SER A 171 7.17 -9.26 -12.38
N CYS A 172 6.23 -10.17 -12.16
CA CYS A 172 6.10 -10.89 -10.88
C CYS A 172 7.33 -11.77 -10.61
N ARG A 173 7.85 -12.48 -11.62
CA ARG A 173 9.08 -13.28 -11.49
C ARG A 173 10.30 -12.41 -11.15
N LEU A 174 10.45 -11.28 -11.85
CA LEU A 174 11.53 -10.32 -11.60
C LEU A 174 11.48 -9.77 -10.18
N VAL A 175 10.30 -9.37 -9.70
CA VAL A 175 10.13 -8.84 -8.34
C VAL A 175 10.46 -9.90 -7.29
N LEU A 176 10.04 -11.15 -7.47
CA LEU A 176 10.43 -12.25 -6.58
C LEU A 176 11.94 -12.45 -6.52
N ASP A 177 12.61 -12.43 -7.68
CA ASP A 177 14.08 -12.52 -7.74
C ASP A 177 14.76 -11.36 -7.03
N LYS A 178 14.27 -10.14 -7.24
CA LYS A 178 14.76 -8.94 -6.54
C LYS A 178 14.59 -9.04 -5.02
N ILE A 179 13.42 -9.47 -4.53
CA ILE A 179 13.19 -9.67 -3.10
C ILE A 179 14.15 -10.73 -2.53
N ARG A 180 14.32 -11.87 -3.20
CA ARG A 180 15.28 -12.92 -2.76
C ARG A 180 16.71 -12.40 -2.67
N THR A 181 17.16 -11.69 -3.70
CA THR A 181 18.56 -11.26 -3.83
C THR A 181 18.89 -10.02 -3.04
N MET A 182 17.96 -9.08 -2.85
CA MET A 182 18.18 -7.83 -2.13
C MET A 182 17.95 -7.95 -0.63
N CYS A 183 16.88 -8.64 -0.22
CA CYS A 183 16.49 -8.66 1.18
C CYS A 183 17.32 -9.65 2.01
N HIS A 184 18.02 -10.61 1.40
CA HIS A 184 18.87 -11.59 2.10
C HIS A 184 18.20 -12.26 3.31
N GLY A 185 16.89 -12.52 3.21
CA GLY A 185 16.07 -13.12 4.26
C GLY A 185 15.50 -12.12 5.28
N GLU A 186 15.77 -10.82 5.16
CA GLU A 186 15.03 -9.80 5.91
C GLU A 186 13.56 -9.76 5.45
N ARG A 187 12.69 -9.35 6.34
CA ARG A 187 11.26 -9.22 6.08
C ARG A 187 10.98 -8.20 4.97
N ALA A 188 10.02 -8.50 4.12
CA ALA A 188 9.60 -7.62 3.04
C ALA A 188 8.08 -7.55 2.93
N VAL A 189 7.58 -6.37 2.56
CA VAL A 189 6.20 -6.10 2.16
C VAL A 189 6.24 -5.71 0.69
N LEU A 190 5.41 -6.34 -0.15
CA LEU A 190 5.22 -6.01 -1.55
C LEU A 190 3.79 -5.52 -1.75
N THR A 191 3.63 -4.33 -2.30
CA THR A 191 2.33 -3.70 -2.55
C THR A 191 2.20 -3.26 -4.00
N GLY A 192 0.99 -3.04 -4.47
CA GLY A 192 0.80 -2.44 -5.78
C GLY A 192 -0.56 -2.70 -6.40
N ASP A 193 -0.75 -2.05 -7.54
CA ASP A 193 -1.75 -2.40 -8.53
C ASP A 193 -1.13 -3.37 -9.53
N PHE A 194 -1.55 -4.62 -9.46
CA PHE A 194 -1.03 -5.68 -10.32
C PHE A 194 -1.81 -5.84 -11.62
N ASN A 195 -2.92 -5.11 -11.77
CA ASN A 195 -3.81 -5.17 -12.95
C ASN A 195 -4.35 -6.57 -13.29
N VAL A 196 -4.18 -7.55 -12.40
CA VAL A 196 -4.59 -8.95 -12.58
C VAL A 196 -5.39 -9.45 -11.39
N GLY A 197 -6.35 -10.33 -11.64
CA GLY A 197 -7.12 -11.00 -10.58
C GLY A 197 -6.45 -12.29 -10.10
N GLU A 198 -6.99 -12.87 -9.02
CA GLU A 198 -6.46 -14.05 -8.30
C GLU A 198 -6.41 -15.33 -9.15
N THR A 199 -7.12 -15.39 -10.28
CA THR A 199 -7.11 -16.53 -11.19
C THR A 199 -6.05 -16.45 -12.29
N SER A 200 -5.27 -15.36 -12.34
CA SER A 200 -4.24 -15.14 -13.36
C SER A 200 -2.96 -15.93 -13.07
N GLU A 201 -2.18 -16.20 -14.13
CA GLU A 201 -0.85 -16.80 -13.99
C GLU A 201 0.09 -15.89 -13.18
N SER A 202 -0.01 -14.58 -13.37
CA SER A 202 0.79 -13.58 -12.64
C SER A 202 0.58 -13.66 -11.14
N TYR A 203 -0.67 -13.77 -10.69
CA TYR A 203 -0.99 -13.95 -9.27
C TYR A 203 -0.47 -15.31 -8.76
N ALA A 204 -0.65 -16.38 -9.54
CA ALA A 204 -0.15 -17.71 -9.19
C ALA A 204 1.37 -17.73 -8.98
N VAL A 205 2.14 -17.00 -9.81
CA VAL A 205 3.60 -16.84 -9.63
C VAL A 205 3.96 -16.31 -8.26
N LEU A 206 3.22 -15.33 -7.74
CA LEU A 206 3.46 -14.75 -6.41
C LEU A 206 2.99 -15.68 -5.29
N ARG A 207 1.75 -16.18 -5.39
CA ARG A 207 1.12 -17.06 -4.39
C ARG A 207 1.91 -18.36 -4.18
N ASP A 208 2.36 -18.97 -5.26
CA ASP A 208 3.03 -20.28 -5.24
C ASP A 208 4.56 -20.16 -5.05
N SER A 209 5.07 -18.95 -4.76
CA SER A 209 6.50 -18.65 -4.66
C SER A 209 7.19 -19.18 -3.40
N GLU A 210 6.45 -19.62 -2.38
CA GLU A 210 6.92 -19.92 -1.02
C GLU A 210 7.69 -18.77 -0.33
N LEU A 211 7.85 -17.64 -1.03
CA LEU A 211 8.51 -16.44 -0.52
C LEU A 211 7.53 -15.42 0.03
N LEU A 212 6.40 -15.27 -0.65
CA LEU A 212 5.37 -14.28 -0.35
C LEU A 212 4.04 -14.96 -0.05
N ALA A 213 3.29 -14.40 0.87
CA ALA A 213 1.91 -14.77 1.11
C ALA A 213 1.00 -13.54 0.99
N ASP A 214 -0.19 -13.72 0.42
CA ASP A 214 -1.19 -12.66 0.35
C ASP A 214 -1.73 -12.38 1.76
N THR A 215 -1.71 -11.12 2.14
CA THR A 215 -2.24 -10.68 3.44
C THR A 215 -3.73 -10.90 3.56
N TYR A 216 -4.46 -10.94 2.44
CA TYR A 216 -5.87 -11.35 2.45
C TYR A 216 -6.06 -12.74 3.04
N ASP A 217 -5.24 -13.73 2.62
CA ASP A 217 -5.36 -15.10 3.10
C ASP A 217 -4.95 -15.24 4.56
N LEU A 218 -3.94 -14.50 4.99
CA LEU A 218 -3.35 -14.56 6.34
C LEU A 218 -4.16 -13.81 7.40
N ALA A 219 -5.02 -12.85 7.01
CA ALA A 219 -5.66 -11.94 7.94
C ALA A 219 -6.63 -12.63 8.90
N GLU A 220 -6.51 -12.31 10.20
CA GLU A 220 -7.40 -12.79 11.25
C GLU A 220 -8.79 -12.16 11.15
N ILE A 221 -8.85 -10.87 10.77
CA ILE A 221 -10.10 -10.13 10.56
C ILE A 221 -10.08 -9.57 9.14
N LYS A 222 -11.15 -9.82 8.38
CA LYS A 222 -11.31 -9.36 7.00
C LYS A 222 -12.53 -8.47 6.85
N TYR A 223 -12.35 -7.31 6.20
CA TYR A 223 -13.42 -6.45 5.72
C TYR A 223 -13.22 -6.18 4.23
N ALA A 224 -13.69 -7.09 3.39
CA ALA A 224 -13.45 -7.09 1.94
C ALA A 224 -14.65 -7.67 1.19
N TRP A 225 -15.76 -6.91 1.17
CA TRP A 225 -17.03 -7.31 0.56
C TRP A 225 -17.15 -6.93 -0.92
N THR A 226 -16.12 -6.31 -1.48
CA THR A 226 -16.02 -5.89 -2.89
C THR A 226 -14.58 -6.08 -3.37
N GLY A 227 -14.37 -6.01 -4.68
CA GLY A 227 -13.03 -5.89 -5.25
C GLY A 227 -12.46 -4.48 -5.08
N THR A 228 -11.25 -4.26 -5.59
CA THR A 228 -10.51 -3.02 -5.40
C THR A 228 -10.76 -1.98 -6.50
N GLU A 229 -11.13 -2.38 -7.72
CA GLU A 229 -11.44 -1.50 -8.85
C GLU A 229 -12.92 -1.07 -8.83
N ASN A 230 -13.23 0.23 -8.74
CA ASN A 230 -14.59 0.76 -8.75
C ASN A 230 -14.94 1.61 -10.00
N GLY A 231 -13.94 2.12 -10.73
CA GLY A 231 -14.13 2.92 -11.96
C GLY A 231 -14.87 4.24 -11.73
N PHE A 232 -14.74 4.86 -10.55
CA PHE A 232 -15.49 6.05 -10.10
C PHE A 232 -17.01 5.85 -9.97
N ASP A 233 -17.46 4.60 -9.90
CA ASP A 233 -18.86 4.27 -9.64
C ASP A 233 -19.02 3.74 -8.21
N PRO A 234 -19.60 4.52 -7.27
CA PRO A 234 -19.76 4.11 -5.88
C PRO A 234 -20.76 2.97 -5.71
N ASP A 235 -21.61 2.72 -6.70
CA ASP A 235 -22.62 1.67 -6.69
C ASP A 235 -22.16 0.41 -7.43
N ARG A 236 -20.93 0.43 -7.99
CA ARG A 236 -20.38 -0.70 -8.74
C ARG A 236 -20.12 -1.88 -7.82
N LYS A 237 -20.76 -3.00 -8.12
CA LYS A 237 -20.42 -4.29 -7.51
C LYS A 237 -19.33 -4.96 -8.34
N THR A 238 -18.14 -5.09 -7.75
CA THR A 238 -17.01 -5.80 -8.35
C THR A 238 -16.50 -6.87 -7.39
N PHE A 239 -15.93 -7.95 -7.93
CA PHE A 239 -15.19 -8.95 -7.18
C PHE A 239 -13.74 -9.05 -7.66
N ARG A 240 -13.32 -8.10 -8.50
CA ARG A 240 -12.00 -8.07 -9.06
C ARG A 240 -11.05 -7.37 -8.10
N HIS A 241 -10.25 -8.15 -7.40
CA HIS A 241 -9.09 -7.67 -6.66
C HIS A 241 -7.92 -7.56 -7.63
N ILE A 242 -7.31 -6.39 -7.72
CA ILE A 242 -6.13 -6.13 -8.55
C ILE A 242 -5.05 -5.37 -7.80
N ASP A 243 -5.40 -4.86 -6.63
CA ASP A 243 -4.49 -4.20 -5.70
C ASP A 243 -4.21 -5.15 -4.53
N TYR A 244 -2.94 -5.46 -4.30
CA TYR A 244 -2.53 -6.48 -3.33
C TYR A 244 -1.47 -5.98 -2.37
N VAL A 245 -1.44 -6.62 -1.22
CA VAL A 245 -0.37 -6.53 -0.22
C VAL A 245 0.10 -7.95 0.09
N PHE A 246 1.34 -8.24 -0.27
CA PHE A 246 2.02 -9.50 0.04
C PHE A 246 3.09 -9.29 1.10
N VAL A 247 3.36 -10.31 1.89
CA VAL A 247 4.39 -10.29 2.93
C VAL A 247 5.27 -11.55 2.87
N THR A 248 6.54 -11.38 3.20
CA THR A 248 7.42 -12.55 3.51
C THR A 248 7.07 -13.10 4.89
N PRO A 249 7.54 -14.32 5.26
CA PRO A 249 7.46 -14.79 6.64
C PRO A 249 8.04 -13.79 7.65
N GLY A 250 7.51 -13.82 8.87
CA GLY A 250 7.93 -12.91 9.95
C GLY A 250 6.96 -11.77 10.23
N PHE A 251 5.79 -11.81 9.60
CA PHE A 251 4.65 -10.93 9.92
C PHE A 251 3.44 -11.75 10.36
N ARG A 252 2.69 -11.21 11.30
CA ARG A 252 1.31 -11.60 11.63
C ARG A 252 0.38 -10.55 11.03
N VAL A 253 -0.64 -10.99 10.32
CA VAL A 253 -1.63 -10.12 9.69
C VAL A 253 -2.89 -10.08 10.57
N LEU A 254 -3.11 -8.98 11.25
CA LEU A 254 -4.21 -8.86 12.20
C LEU A 254 -5.52 -8.48 11.50
N ARG A 255 -5.45 -7.51 10.59
CA ARG A 255 -6.62 -7.04 9.84
C ARG A 255 -6.28 -6.78 8.38
N TYR A 256 -7.25 -7.04 7.53
CA TYR A 256 -7.24 -6.69 6.11
C TYR A 256 -8.56 -6.02 5.76
N GLY A 257 -8.52 -4.88 5.09
CA GLY A 257 -9.71 -4.17 4.66
C GLY A 257 -9.57 -3.55 3.28
N ILE A 258 -10.64 -3.64 2.48
CA ILE A 258 -10.82 -2.80 1.29
C ILE A 258 -11.69 -1.63 1.73
N LEU A 259 -11.13 -0.42 1.71
CA LEU A 259 -11.79 0.77 2.23
C LEU A 259 -12.71 1.37 1.16
N THR A 260 -14.01 1.28 1.38
CA THR A 260 -15.04 1.74 0.43
C THR A 260 -15.58 3.12 0.76
N ASP A 261 -14.72 3.98 1.29
CA ASP A 261 -15.08 5.34 1.66
C ASP A 261 -15.58 6.13 0.47
N THR A 262 -16.68 6.83 0.66
CA THR A 262 -17.30 7.70 -0.35
C THR A 262 -17.53 9.09 0.22
N TYR A 263 -17.57 10.09 -0.65
CA TYR A 263 -17.93 11.45 -0.29
C TYR A 263 -19.14 11.93 -1.11
N ARG A 264 -19.64 13.13 -0.80
CA ARG A 264 -20.80 13.70 -1.47
C ARG A 264 -20.44 15.03 -2.08
N THR A 265 -20.85 15.22 -3.33
CA THR A 265 -20.79 16.51 -4.02
C THR A 265 -22.20 16.99 -4.27
N GLU A 266 -22.41 18.32 -4.22
CA GLU A 266 -23.67 18.92 -4.60
C GLU A 266 -23.91 18.73 -6.10
N GLU A 267 -25.17 18.54 -6.47
CA GLU A 267 -25.59 18.48 -7.86
C GLU A 267 -26.27 19.82 -8.25
N PRO A 268 -26.27 20.18 -9.53
CA PRO A 268 -26.93 21.39 -10.00
C PRO A 268 -28.41 21.46 -9.60
N GLU A 269 -28.91 22.68 -9.39
CA GLU A 269 -30.32 22.92 -9.10
C GLU A 269 -31.22 22.29 -10.18
N GLY A 270 -32.26 21.58 -9.74
CA GLY A 270 -33.15 20.84 -10.65
C GLY A 270 -32.74 19.38 -10.92
N SER A 271 -31.62 18.94 -10.41
CA SER A 271 -31.21 17.53 -10.46
C SER A 271 -32.18 16.64 -9.66
N ALA A 272 -32.29 15.35 -10.04
CA ALA A 272 -33.16 14.37 -9.36
C ALA A 272 -32.79 14.16 -7.87
N LYS A 273 -31.55 14.43 -7.50
CA LYS A 273 -31.05 14.39 -6.13
C LYS A 273 -30.19 15.64 -5.86
N PRO A 274 -30.20 16.20 -4.64
CA PRO A 274 -29.41 17.39 -4.32
C PRO A 274 -27.90 17.12 -4.20
N PHE A 275 -27.49 15.87 -4.14
CA PHE A 275 -26.08 15.44 -4.04
C PHE A 275 -25.85 14.11 -4.77
N ARG A 276 -24.61 13.89 -5.14
CA ARG A 276 -24.11 12.64 -5.74
C ARG A 276 -23.03 12.02 -4.86
N ALA A 277 -23.07 10.68 -4.71
CA ALA A 277 -21.98 9.91 -4.12
C ALA A 277 -20.82 9.81 -5.11
N ARG A 278 -19.60 9.94 -4.61
CA ARG A 278 -18.36 9.80 -5.38
C ARG A 278 -17.34 8.97 -4.60
N THR A 279 -16.44 8.32 -5.31
CA THR A 279 -15.26 7.65 -4.74
C THR A 279 -14.02 8.53 -4.89
N PRO A 280 -13.08 8.51 -3.92
CA PRO A 280 -11.89 9.36 -3.99
C PRO A 280 -10.91 8.97 -5.10
N SER A 281 -10.96 7.72 -5.57
CA SER A 281 -10.23 7.18 -6.72
C SER A 281 -11.11 6.17 -7.43
N ASP A 282 -10.74 5.78 -8.64
CA ASP A 282 -11.35 4.65 -9.36
C ASP A 282 -10.89 3.27 -8.80
N HIS A 283 -10.02 3.30 -7.78
CA HIS A 283 -9.68 2.17 -6.94
C HIS A 283 -10.05 2.44 -5.47
N PHE A 284 -10.37 1.38 -4.74
CA PHE A 284 -10.46 1.39 -3.29
C PHE A 284 -9.11 1.00 -2.69
N PRO A 285 -8.61 1.74 -1.68
CA PRO A 285 -7.36 1.36 -1.02
C PRO A 285 -7.51 0.07 -0.24
N VAL A 286 -6.42 -0.71 -0.20
CA VAL A 286 -6.26 -1.85 0.69
C VAL A 286 -5.49 -1.41 1.92
N LEU A 287 -6.06 -1.65 3.10
CA LEU A 287 -5.43 -1.43 4.40
C LEU A 287 -5.16 -2.76 5.09
N VAL A 288 -3.95 -2.90 5.63
CA VAL A 288 -3.52 -4.08 6.37
C VAL A 288 -2.86 -3.66 7.67
N GLU A 289 -3.20 -4.31 8.77
CA GLU A 289 -2.49 -4.13 10.04
C GLU A 289 -1.55 -5.31 10.27
N LEU A 290 -0.26 -5.01 10.39
CA LEU A 290 0.82 -5.97 10.56
C LEU A 290 1.46 -5.85 11.95
N ALA A 291 1.91 -6.99 12.48
CA ALA A 291 2.83 -7.05 13.60
C ALA A 291 4.04 -7.92 13.21
N PHE A 292 5.24 -7.52 13.65
CA PHE A 292 6.41 -8.38 13.51
C PHE A 292 6.29 -9.60 14.43
N THR A 293 6.61 -10.78 13.92
CA THR A 293 6.74 -12.00 14.73
C THR A 293 8.19 -12.18 15.17
N LYS A 294 8.37 -12.82 16.34
CA LYS A 294 9.71 -13.16 16.86
C LYS A 294 10.31 -14.31 16.08
#